data_28013d83cfdebfc43a0a281cc801efbc
#
_entry.id   28013d83cfdebfc43a0a281cc801efbc
#
_cell.length_a   1.000
_cell.length_b   1.000
_cell.length_c   1.000
_cell.angle_alpha   90.00
_cell.angle_beta   90.00
_cell.angle_gamma   90.00
#
_symmetry.space_group_name_H-M   'P 1'
#
loop_
_entity.id
_entity.type
_entity.pdbx_description
1 polymer ?
#
loop_
_entity_poly.entity_id
_entity_poly.type
_entity_poly.pdbx_seq_one_letter_code
_entity_poly.pdbx_strand_id
1 'polypeptide(L)'
;MKTKNILTFLLLIFISFGYSQKKELRNANKFYDSGEYLSALDLLETSKSLFDSSDDKIKSQVMLLYGKIYTSTEDFELAIKSFNNSRELGANENDLNFEINKLETAIITSAIADNESENFNDAAKKLKIVYDINPENNALYLYYAASSAVNSNDLSLALEYYLILRDIKYEGIETKYYITDVSNETEIEISSETEFNLLKKSKDYSDPREEVTESKFPEIVKNIALIYKQLGQNDMALAAIETARASNPDDVGLIITAANIYFELDDKEAFKLAMSEAIEKEPNNPILYYNLGVVSGELGEKESARTYYEKSIELDPTNENSYLNLVALILDGEQEIVNEMNNLGTSRSDNLRYDELKITREELYKECVPILKDLIAISNDKEAIKTLMNIYGTLGDNSGYMEMKNLLDQLQ
;
A
#
# COMPACT_ATOMS: atom_id res chain seq x y z
N MET A 1 -16.91 -58.67 -53.70
CA MET A 1 -18.08 -58.00 -53.05
C MET A 1 -17.99 -57.87 -51.53
N LYS A 2 -17.34 -58.79 -50.79
CA LYS A 2 -17.29 -58.72 -49.29
C LYS A 2 -16.44 -57.57 -48.75
N THR A 3 -15.34 -57.16 -49.37
CA THR A 3 -14.45 -56.07 -48.88
C THR A 3 -15.06 -54.69 -49.08
N LYS A 4 -15.88 -54.43 -50.13
CA LYS A 4 -16.57 -53.15 -50.29
C LYS A 4 -17.64 -52.92 -49.22
N ASN A 5 -18.38 -53.95 -48.80
CA ASN A 5 -19.41 -53.86 -47.80
C ASN A 5 -18.82 -53.63 -46.38
N ILE A 6 -17.63 -54.16 -46.09
CA ILE A 6 -16.94 -53.91 -44.79
C ILE A 6 -16.46 -52.47 -44.73
N LEU A 7 -15.91 -51.92 -45.84
CA LEU A 7 -15.42 -50.55 -45.90
C LEU A 7 -16.60 -49.54 -45.76
N THR A 8 -17.73 -49.83 -46.38
CA THR A 8 -18.93 -48.99 -46.28
C THR A 8 -19.56 -49.04 -44.89
N PHE A 9 -19.54 -50.20 -44.22
CA PHE A 9 -20.04 -50.35 -42.86
C PHE A 9 -19.13 -49.67 -41.84
N LEU A 10 -17.81 -49.75 -41.97
CA LEU A 10 -16.85 -48.99 -41.18
C LEU A 10 -17.00 -47.49 -41.40
N LEU A 11 -17.22 -47.03 -42.63
CA LEU A 11 -17.45 -45.61 -42.92
C LEU A 11 -18.75 -45.09 -42.28
N LEU A 12 -19.83 -45.88 -42.28
CA LEU A 12 -21.10 -45.54 -41.62
C LEU A 12 -20.98 -45.49 -40.09
N ILE A 13 -20.19 -46.36 -39.47
CA ILE A 13 -19.91 -46.33 -38.03
C ILE A 13 -19.13 -45.06 -37.68
N PHE A 14 -18.07 -44.71 -38.43
CA PHE A 14 -17.31 -43.47 -38.21
C PHE A 14 -18.17 -42.21 -38.36
N ILE A 15 -19.07 -42.16 -39.33
CA ILE A 15 -19.99 -41.03 -39.52
C ILE A 15 -21.02 -40.95 -38.38
N SER A 16 -21.53 -42.08 -37.88
CA SER A 16 -22.46 -42.08 -36.71
C SER A 16 -21.80 -41.65 -35.41
N PHE A 17 -20.55 -42.04 -35.18
CA PHE A 17 -19.78 -41.60 -34.00
C PHE A 17 -19.48 -40.10 -34.06
N GLY A 18 -19.01 -39.56 -35.18
CA GLY A 18 -18.72 -38.13 -35.30
C GLY A 18 -19.99 -37.25 -35.19
N TYR A 19 -21.16 -37.77 -35.63
CA TYR A 19 -22.43 -37.06 -35.44
C TYR A 19 -22.89 -37.06 -33.97
N SER A 20 -22.64 -38.15 -33.23
CA SER A 20 -22.95 -38.27 -31.83
C SER A 20 -22.11 -37.32 -30.99
N GLN A 21 -20.80 -37.22 -31.22
CA GLN A 21 -19.87 -36.29 -30.52
C GLN A 21 -20.31 -34.83 -30.64
N LYS A 22 -20.58 -34.37 -31.88
CA LYS A 22 -21.05 -32.99 -32.12
C LYS A 22 -22.43 -32.71 -31.50
N LYS A 23 -23.29 -33.71 -31.43
CA LYS A 23 -24.62 -33.60 -30.84
C LYS A 23 -24.52 -33.42 -29.33
N GLU A 24 -23.71 -34.26 -28.64
CA GLU A 24 -23.57 -34.17 -27.20
C GLU A 24 -22.84 -32.87 -26.78
N LEU A 25 -21.79 -32.45 -27.50
CA LEU A 25 -21.15 -31.17 -27.26
C LEU A 25 -22.11 -29.98 -27.42
N ARG A 26 -23.00 -30.03 -28.47
CA ARG A 26 -24.01 -29.00 -28.65
C ARG A 26 -25.05 -29.00 -27.52
N ASN A 27 -25.41 -30.15 -27.00
CA ASN A 27 -26.33 -30.26 -25.85
C ASN A 27 -25.71 -29.72 -24.60
N ALA A 28 -24.42 -30.02 -24.31
CA ALA A 28 -23.69 -29.49 -23.19
C ALA A 28 -23.57 -27.94 -23.27
N ASN A 29 -23.29 -27.39 -24.47
CA ASN A 29 -23.32 -25.93 -24.65
C ASN A 29 -24.69 -25.31 -24.36
N LYS A 30 -25.80 -25.99 -24.75
CA LYS A 30 -27.16 -25.49 -24.43
C LYS A 30 -27.41 -25.43 -22.92
N PHE A 31 -26.99 -26.44 -22.17
CA PHE A 31 -27.08 -26.41 -20.71
C PHE A 31 -26.25 -25.26 -20.14
N TYR A 32 -25.02 -25.06 -20.62
CA TYR A 32 -24.19 -23.94 -20.23
C TYR A 32 -24.87 -22.58 -20.52
N ASP A 33 -25.37 -22.39 -21.75
CA ASP A 33 -26.04 -21.15 -22.18
C ASP A 33 -27.32 -20.86 -21.38
N SER A 34 -27.94 -21.90 -20.81
CA SER A 34 -29.13 -21.80 -19.93
C SER A 34 -28.77 -21.58 -18.46
N GLY A 35 -27.47 -21.52 -18.10
CA GLY A 35 -27.03 -21.41 -16.72
C GLY A 35 -27.03 -22.72 -15.91
N GLU A 36 -27.33 -23.85 -16.58
CA GLU A 36 -27.39 -25.19 -15.99
C GLU A 36 -25.99 -25.82 -15.96
N TYR A 37 -25.05 -25.18 -15.29
CA TYR A 37 -23.62 -25.54 -15.30
C TYR A 37 -23.33 -26.98 -14.84
N LEU A 38 -24.01 -27.44 -13.80
CA LEU A 38 -23.83 -28.80 -13.29
C LEU A 38 -24.38 -29.85 -14.30
N SER A 39 -25.49 -29.56 -15.00
CA SER A 39 -26.03 -30.44 -16.05
C SER A 39 -25.09 -30.50 -17.25
N ALA A 40 -24.46 -29.37 -17.60
CA ALA A 40 -23.46 -29.33 -18.66
C ALA A 40 -22.23 -30.16 -18.29
N LEU A 41 -21.75 -30.05 -17.08
CA LEU A 41 -20.60 -30.81 -16.54
C LEU A 41 -20.89 -32.32 -16.53
N ASP A 42 -22.05 -32.73 -15.99
CA ASP A 42 -22.46 -34.13 -15.95
C ASP A 42 -22.56 -34.75 -17.36
N LEU A 43 -23.09 -34.01 -18.32
CA LEU A 43 -23.16 -34.48 -19.70
C LEU A 43 -21.77 -34.64 -20.33
N LEU A 44 -20.84 -33.73 -20.05
CA LEU A 44 -19.45 -33.84 -20.51
C LEU A 44 -18.74 -35.04 -19.89
N GLU A 45 -18.89 -35.27 -18.59
CA GLU A 45 -18.29 -36.39 -17.89
C GLU A 45 -18.85 -37.75 -18.32
N THR A 46 -20.17 -37.86 -18.44
CA THR A 46 -20.83 -39.09 -18.93
C THR A 46 -20.51 -39.42 -20.40
N SER A 47 -20.22 -38.39 -21.19
CA SER A 47 -19.82 -38.53 -22.60
C SER A 47 -18.30 -38.57 -22.80
N LYS A 48 -17.49 -38.63 -21.74
CA LYS A 48 -16.03 -38.53 -21.80
C LYS A 48 -15.38 -39.53 -22.77
N SER A 49 -15.73 -40.81 -22.69
CA SER A 49 -15.20 -41.84 -23.56
C SER A 49 -15.52 -41.59 -25.05
N LEU A 50 -16.64 -40.93 -25.33
CA LEU A 50 -17.03 -40.50 -26.67
C LEU A 50 -16.13 -39.36 -27.17
N PHE A 51 -15.81 -38.37 -26.31
CA PHE A 51 -14.97 -37.26 -26.65
C PHE A 51 -13.49 -37.66 -26.75
N ASP A 52 -13.01 -38.58 -25.88
CA ASP A 52 -11.63 -39.08 -25.92
C ASP A 52 -11.29 -39.73 -27.28
N SER A 53 -12.28 -40.27 -27.94
CA SER A 53 -12.14 -40.88 -29.30
C SER A 53 -12.32 -39.87 -30.43
N SER A 54 -12.57 -38.60 -30.16
CA SER A 54 -12.78 -37.56 -31.19
C SER A 54 -11.47 -36.97 -31.73
N ASP A 55 -11.60 -36.19 -32.78
CA ASP A 55 -10.48 -35.37 -33.28
C ASP A 55 -10.10 -34.24 -32.32
N ASP A 56 -8.91 -33.69 -32.48
CA ASP A 56 -8.39 -32.66 -31.58
C ASP A 56 -9.23 -31.39 -31.62
N LYS A 57 -9.90 -31.09 -32.72
CA LYS A 57 -10.80 -29.94 -32.83
C LYS A 57 -12.00 -30.08 -31.88
N ILE A 58 -12.62 -31.26 -31.80
CA ILE A 58 -13.71 -31.52 -30.88
C ILE A 58 -13.23 -31.56 -29.47
N LYS A 59 -12.08 -32.20 -29.18
CA LYS A 59 -11.44 -32.21 -27.85
C LYS A 59 -11.14 -30.80 -27.35
N SER A 60 -10.58 -29.96 -28.21
CA SER A 60 -10.33 -28.56 -27.90
C SER A 60 -11.60 -27.79 -27.52
N GLN A 61 -12.69 -27.98 -28.27
CA GLN A 61 -13.98 -27.34 -27.95
C GLN A 61 -14.59 -27.88 -26.64
N VAL A 62 -14.41 -29.15 -26.33
CA VAL A 62 -14.80 -29.76 -25.04
C VAL A 62 -14.00 -29.13 -23.88
N MET A 63 -12.69 -29.01 -24.04
CA MET A 63 -11.84 -28.36 -23.02
C MET A 63 -12.17 -26.89 -22.85
N LEU A 64 -12.47 -26.18 -23.94
CA LEU A 64 -12.94 -24.80 -23.87
C LEU A 64 -14.26 -24.69 -23.07
N LEU A 65 -15.20 -25.61 -23.29
CA LEU A 65 -16.46 -25.63 -22.53
C LEU A 65 -16.26 -25.98 -21.07
N TYR A 66 -15.37 -26.93 -20.73
CA TYR A 66 -14.98 -27.19 -19.34
C TYR A 66 -14.44 -25.92 -18.69
N GLY A 67 -13.52 -25.20 -19.34
CA GLY A 67 -12.99 -23.94 -18.84
C GLY A 67 -14.07 -22.91 -18.54
N LYS A 68 -15.03 -22.74 -19.45
CA LYS A 68 -16.18 -21.85 -19.29
C LYS A 68 -17.07 -22.27 -18.09
N ILE A 69 -17.36 -23.56 -17.94
CA ILE A 69 -18.16 -24.09 -16.83
C ILE A 69 -17.44 -23.82 -15.51
N TYR A 70 -16.16 -24.20 -15.40
CA TYR A 70 -15.37 -24.00 -14.20
C TYR A 70 -15.18 -22.51 -13.86
N THR A 71 -15.10 -21.63 -14.84
CA THR A 71 -15.14 -20.17 -14.60
C THR A 71 -16.44 -19.76 -13.91
N SER A 72 -17.59 -20.29 -14.39
CA SER A 72 -18.92 -19.95 -13.85
C SER A 72 -19.20 -20.60 -12.48
N THR A 73 -18.52 -21.69 -12.14
CA THR A 73 -18.61 -22.36 -10.83
C THR A 73 -17.51 -21.95 -9.86
N GLU A 74 -16.66 -21.03 -10.25
CA GLU A 74 -15.50 -20.52 -9.47
C GLU A 74 -14.42 -21.57 -9.17
N ASP A 75 -14.36 -22.66 -9.92
CA ASP A 75 -13.28 -23.65 -9.87
C ASP A 75 -12.10 -23.18 -10.77
N PHE A 76 -11.47 -22.07 -10.40
CA PHE A 76 -10.54 -21.32 -11.24
C PHE A 76 -9.32 -22.11 -11.71
N GLU A 77 -8.74 -22.97 -10.85
CA GLU A 77 -7.61 -23.81 -11.22
C GLU A 77 -7.98 -24.83 -12.32
N LEU A 78 -9.20 -25.42 -12.22
CA LEU A 78 -9.71 -26.31 -13.24
C LEU A 78 -10.05 -25.56 -14.54
N ALA A 79 -10.52 -24.32 -14.43
CA ALA A 79 -10.76 -23.47 -15.59
C ALA A 79 -9.45 -23.20 -16.37
N ILE A 80 -8.38 -22.79 -15.69
CA ILE A 80 -7.07 -22.54 -16.30
C ILE A 80 -6.53 -23.80 -16.96
N LYS A 81 -6.56 -24.92 -16.26
CA LYS A 81 -6.11 -26.20 -16.78
C LYS A 81 -6.87 -26.58 -18.05
N SER A 82 -8.19 -26.35 -18.05
CA SER A 82 -9.04 -26.67 -19.21
C SER A 82 -8.75 -25.76 -20.41
N PHE A 83 -8.54 -24.46 -20.17
CA PHE A 83 -8.16 -23.54 -21.24
C PHE A 83 -6.76 -23.83 -21.79
N ASN A 84 -5.79 -24.21 -20.97
CA ASN A 84 -4.47 -24.62 -21.43
C ASN A 84 -4.54 -25.90 -22.27
N ASN A 85 -5.30 -26.89 -21.84
CA ASN A 85 -5.53 -28.10 -22.64
C ASN A 85 -6.23 -27.77 -23.98
N SER A 86 -7.19 -26.84 -23.96
CA SER A 86 -7.84 -26.38 -25.19
C SER A 86 -6.85 -25.74 -26.17
N ARG A 87 -5.91 -24.92 -25.65
CA ARG A 87 -4.85 -24.30 -26.45
C ARG A 87 -3.92 -25.34 -27.08
N GLU A 88 -3.46 -26.30 -26.29
CA GLU A 88 -2.59 -27.38 -26.76
C GLU A 88 -3.23 -28.22 -27.87
N LEU A 89 -4.55 -28.35 -27.85
CA LEU A 89 -5.35 -29.04 -28.86
C LEU A 89 -5.72 -28.16 -30.07
N GLY A 90 -5.18 -26.94 -30.14
CA GLY A 90 -5.34 -26.04 -31.29
C GLY A 90 -6.63 -25.22 -31.27
N ALA A 91 -7.04 -24.72 -30.11
CA ALA A 91 -8.13 -23.76 -30.00
C ALA A 91 -7.91 -22.52 -30.86
N ASN A 92 -9.00 -21.86 -31.25
CA ASN A 92 -8.90 -20.53 -31.83
C ASN A 92 -8.44 -19.55 -30.74
N GLU A 93 -7.29 -18.89 -30.95
CA GLU A 93 -6.68 -18.02 -29.94
C GLU A 93 -7.58 -16.82 -29.60
N ASN A 94 -8.35 -16.27 -30.54
CA ASN A 94 -9.24 -15.16 -30.25
C ASN A 94 -10.40 -15.58 -29.32
N ASP A 95 -10.98 -16.73 -29.60
CA ASP A 95 -12.09 -17.27 -28.78
C ASP A 95 -11.56 -17.63 -27.37
N LEU A 96 -10.39 -18.25 -27.32
CA LEU A 96 -9.75 -18.64 -26.06
C LEU A 96 -9.37 -17.44 -25.21
N ASN A 97 -8.72 -16.42 -25.79
CA ASN A 97 -8.34 -15.21 -25.09
C ASN A 97 -9.57 -14.44 -24.58
N PHE A 98 -10.67 -14.43 -25.34
CA PHE A 98 -11.93 -13.85 -24.86
C PHE A 98 -12.46 -14.55 -23.59
N GLU A 99 -12.40 -15.87 -23.53
CA GLU A 99 -12.85 -16.63 -22.35
C GLU A 99 -11.84 -16.53 -21.19
N ILE A 100 -10.55 -16.42 -21.46
CA ILE A 100 -9.52 -16.15 -20.44
C ILE A 100 -9.73 -14.76 -19.82
N ASN A 101 -10.04 -13.73 -20.59
CA ASN A 101 -10.34 -12.41 -20.05
C ASN A 101 -11.59 -12.42 -19.14
N LYS A 102 -12.58 -13.25 -19.46
CA LYS A 102 -13.74 -13.47 -18.58
C LYS A 102 -13.34 -14.18 -17.29
N LEU A 103 -12.45 -15.17 -17.37
CA LEU A 103 -11.91 -15.87 -16.22
C LEU A 103 -11.14 -14.89 -15.31
N GLU A 104 -10.25 -14.06 -15.85
CA GLU A 104 -9.55 -13.04 -15.10
C GLU A 104 -10.52 -12.10 -14.36
N THR A 105 -11.56 -11.63 -15.07
CA THR A 105 -12.59 -10.77 -14.48
C THR A 105 -13.36 -11.49 -13.35
N ALA A 106 -13.70 -12.76 -13.51
CA ALA A 106 -14.38 -13.54 -12.49
C ALA A 106 -13.50 -13.75 -11.25
N ILE A 107 -12.21 -14.07 -11.44
CA ILE A 107 -11.25 -14.23 -10.35
C ILE A 107 -11.08 -12.91 -9.58
N ILE A 108 -10.91 -11.79 -10.30
CA ILE A 108 -10.76 -10.46 -9.68
C ILE A 108 -11.99 -10.11 -8.86
N THR A 109 -13.19 -10.31 -9.42
CA THR A 109 -14.47 -10.04 -8.73
C THR A 109 -14.58 -10.89 -7.46
N SER A 110 -14.26 -12.19 -7.55
CA SER A 110 -14.29 -13.11 -6.40
C SER A 110 -13.25 -12.72 -5.34
N ALA A 111 -12.04 -12.28 -5.75
CA ALA A 111 -11.00 -11.81 -4.83
C ALA A 111 -11.37 -10.50 -4.12
N ILE A 112 -12.07 -9.59 -4.81
CA ILE A 112 -12.60 -8.35 -4.20
C ILE A 112 -13.62 -8.71 -3.11
N ALA A 113 -14.56 -9.62 -3.40
CA ALA A 113 -15.55 -10.07 -2.42
C ALA A 113 -14.90 -10.74 -1.20
N ASP A 114 -13.83 -11.51 -1.40
CA ASP A 114 -13.05 -12.08 -0.30
C ASP A 114 -12.38 -10.99 0.56
N ASN A 115 -11.76 -9.98 -0.06
CA ASN A 115 -11.16 -8.86 0.67
C ASN A 115 -12.21 -8.07 1.47
N GLU A 116 -13.39 -7.81 0.90
CA GLU A 116 -14.51 -7.16 1.58
C GLU A 116 -15.05 -7.98 2.77
N SER A 117 -14.92 -9.31 2.68
CA SER A 117 -15.33 -10.26 3.73
C SER A 117 -14.18 -10.59 4.69
N GLU A 118 -13.04 -9.93 4.60
CA GLU A 118 -11.82 -10.15 5.39
C GLU A 118 -11.18 -11.55 5.17
N ASN A 119 -11.55 -12.26 4.10
CA ASN A 119 -10.96 -13.54 3.69
C ASN A 119 -9.64 -13.30 2.92
N PHE A 120 -8.74 -12.52 3.50
CA PHE A 120 -7.54 -11.99 2.83
C PHE A 120 -6.62 -13.06 2.25
N ASN A 121 -6.51 -14.25 2.87
CA ASN A 121 -5.66 -15.32 2.36
C ASN A 121 -6.19 -15.89 1.04
N ASP A 122 -7.51 -16.05 0.92
CA ASP A 122 -8.14 -16.55 -0.30
C ASP A 122 -8.10 -15.47 -1.41
N ALA A 123 -8.31 -14.21 -1.05
CA ALA A 123 -8.12 -13.08 -1.97
C ALA A 123 -6.68 -13.04 -2.52
N ALA A 124 -5.67 -13.19 -1.66
CA ALA A 124 -4.26 -13.21 -2.05
C ALA A 124 -3.96 -14.31 -3.08
N LYS A 125 -4.44 -15.53 -2.84
CA LYS A 125 -4.25 -16.66 -3.76
C LYS A 125 -4.94 -16.43 -5.10
N LYS A 126 -6.19 -15.95 -5.09
CA LYS A 126 -6.94 -15.63 -6.30
C LYS A 126 -6.23 -14.55 -7.15
N LEU A 127 -5.78 -13.47 -6.52
CA LEU A 127 -5.04 -12.40 -7.21
C LEU A 127 -3.70 -12.89 -7.78
N LYS A 128 -3.02 -13.82 -7.07
CA LYS A 128 -1.81 -14.48 -7.61
C LYS A 128 -2.11 -15.29 -8.88
N ILE A 129 -3.27 -15.97 -8.93
CA ILE A 129 -3.70 -16.69 -10.14
C ILE A 129 -3.86 -15.72 -11.32
N VAL A 130 -4.45 -14.54 -11.11
CA VAL A 130 -4.57 -13.51 -12.15
C VAL A 130 -3.19 -13.10 -12.68
N TYR A 131 -2.22 -12.87 -11.78
CA TYR A 131 -0.84 -12.61 -12.19
C TYR A 131 -0.26 -13.76 -13.03
N ASP A 132 -0.45 -15.01 -12.62
CA ASP A 132 0.11 -16.18 -13.32
C ASP A 132 -0.48 -16.42 -14.71
N ILE A 133 -1.69 -15.94 -14.98
CA ILE A 133 -2.29 -16.00 -16.32
C ILE A 133 -1.51 -15.12 -17.31
N ASN A 134 -1.09 -13.92 -16.89
CA ASN A 134 -0.36 -12.98 -17.74
C ASN A 134 0.59 -12.10 -16.91
N PRO A 135 1.78 -12.62 -16.53
CA PRO A 135 2.70 -11.90 -15.64
C PRO A 135 3.16 -10.54 -16.16
N GLU A 136 3.24 -10.36 -17.48
CA GLU A 136 3.70 -9.11 -18.10
C GLU A 136 2.71 -7.95 -17.89
N ASN A 137 1.40 -8.25 -17.90
CA ASN A 137 0.36 -7.23 -17.81
C ASN A 137 -0.32 -7.19 -16.44
N ASN A 138 -0.21 -8.24 -15.64
CA ASN A 138 -0.96 -8.45 -14.41
C ASN A 138 -0.16 -8.24 -13.12
N ALA A 139 1.02 -7.59 -13.19
CA ALA A 139 1.88 -7.36 -12.03
C ALA A 139 1.18 -6.54 -10.92
N LEU A 140 0.22 -5.68 -11.27
CA LEU A 140 -0.62 -4.96 -10.31
C LEU A 140 -1.40 -5.91 -9.38
N TYR A 141 -1.92 -7.00 -9.92
CA TYR A 141 -2.66 -7.99 -9.12
C TYR A 141 -1.75 -8.77 -8.17
N LEU A 142 -0.49 -8.98 -8.55
CA LEU A 142 0.50 -9.54 -7.61
C LEU A 142 0.80 -8.58 -6.45
N TYR A 143 0.83 -7.26 -6.71
CA TYR A 143 0.96 -6.26 -5.65
C TYR A 143 -0.23 -6.30 -4.69
N TYR A 144 -1.45 -6.38 -5.20
CA TYR A 144 -2.64 -6.55 -4.36
C TYR A 144 -2.66 -7.90 -3.63
N ALA A 145 -2.19 -8.97 -4.27
CA ALA A 145 -2.02 -10.28 -3.63
C ALA A 145 -1.07 -10.22 -2.43
N ALA A 146 0.07 -9.54 -2.59
CA ALA A 146 1.03 -9.33 -1.51
C ALA A 146 0.42 -8.53 -0.34
N SER A 147 -0.33 -7.47 -0.64
CA SER A 147 -1.03 -6.66 0.37
C SER A 147 -2.11 -7.46 1.12
N SER A 148 -2.90 -8.27 0.40
CA SER A 148 -3.89 -9.17 1.02
C SER A 148 -3.23 -10.23 1.90
N ALA A 149 -2.07 -10.77 1.48
CA ALA A 149 -1.30 -11.72 2.29
C ALA A 149 -0.76 -11.07 3.59
N VAL A 150 -0.35 -9.80 3.56
CA VAL A 150 -0.01 -9.03 4.78
C VAL A 150 -1.22 -8.91 5.70
N ASN A 151 -2.39 -8.55 5.16
CA ASN A 151 -3.62 -8.41 5.95
C ASN A 151 -4.08 -9.73 6.56
N SER A 152 -3.80 -10.87 5.91
CA SER A 152 -4.06 -12.20 6.48
C SER A 152 -3.05 -12.64 7.53
N ASN A 153 -2.00 -11.83 7.77
CA ASN A 153 -0.84 -12.17 8.60
C ASN A 153 -0.06 -13.40 8.09
N ASP A 154 -0.20 -13.77 6.82
CA ASP A 154 0.63 -14.79 6.18
C ASP A 154 1.91 -14.13 5.63
N LEU A 155 2.83 -13.85 6.55
CA LEU A 155 4.08 -13.15 6.22
C LEU A 155 4.95 -13.91 5.22
N SER A 156 4.89 -15.23 5.22
CA SER A 156 5.65 -16.06 4.28
C SER A 156 5.14 -15.89 2.85
N LEU A 157 3.82 -15.94 2.68
CA LEU A 157 3.17 -15.72 1.39
C LEU A 157 3.35 -14.29 0.90
N ALA A 158 3.20 -13.30 1.79
CA ALA A 158 3.44 -11.90 1.47
C ALA A 158 4.87 -11.66 0.99
N LEU A 159 5.86 -12.23 1.69
CA LEU A 159 7.27 -12.14 1.32
C LEU A 159 7.53 -12.73 -0.06
N GLU A 160 6.99 -13.93 -0.36
CA GLU A 160 7.11 -14.56 -1.67
C GLU A 160 6.65 -13.62 -2.79
N TYR A 161 5.47 -13.03 -2.64
CA TYR A 161 4.89 -12.16 -3.66
C TYR A 161 5.64 -10.85 -3.82
N TYR A 162 6.04 -10.21 -2.71
CA TYR A 162 6.87 -9.00 -2.78
C TYR A 162 8.25 -9.25 -3.37
N LEU A 163 8.87 -10.41 -3.13
CA LEU A 163 10.14 -10.76 -3.74
C LEU A 163 10.02 -10.89 -5.26
N ILE A 164 8.95 -11.49 -5.78
CA ILE A 164 8.69 -11.52 -7.23
C ILE A 164 8.58 -10.10 -7.78
N LEU A 165 7.80 -9.21 -7.13
CA LEU A 165 7.65 -7.81 -7.55
C LEU A 165 8.97 -7.04 -7.55
N ARG A 166 9.82 -7.26 -6.55
CA ARG A 166 11.18 -6.70 -6.50
C ARG A 166 12.02 -7.18 -7.67
N ASP A 167 12.00 -8.48 -7.95
CA ASP A 167 12.86 -9.10 -8.97
C ASP A 167 12.47 -8.67 -10.39
N ILE A 168 11.17 -8.43 -10.66
CA ILE A 168 10.70 -7.84 -11.91
C ILE A 168 10.79 -6.30 -11.93
N LYS A 169 11.26 -5.67 -10.83
CA LYS A 169 11.35 -4.21 -10.65
C LYS A 169 10.02 -3.50 -10.91
N TYR A 170 8.95 -4.01 -10.33
CA TYR A 170 7.63 -3.44 -10.52
C TYR A 170 7.51 -2.04 -9.90
N GLU A 171 7.32 -1.04 -10.73
CA GLU A 171 7.16 0.35 -10.30
C GLU A 171 5.69 0.73 -10.02
N GLY A 172 4.74 0.12 -10.71
CA GLY A 172 3.30 0.40 -10.54
C GLY A 172 2.93 1.87 -10.75
N ILE A 173 3.65 2.57 -11.62
CA ILE A 173 3.38 3.95 -11.99
C ILE A 173 2.18 3.97 -12.94
N GLU A 174 1.20 4.79 -12.63
CA GLU A 174 -0.02 4.96 -13.42
C GLU A 174 -0.22 6.44 -13.74
N THR A 175 -0.82 6.71 -14.90
CA THR A 175 -1.30 8.06 -15.23
C THR A 175 -2.79 8.13 -14.93
N LYS A 176 -3.17 9.00 -14.00
CA LYS A 176 -4.56 9.30 -13.67
C LYS A 176 -5.02 10.52 -14.47
N TYR A 177 -6.25 10.49 -14.90
CA TYR A 177 -6.85 11.52 -15.73
C TYR A 177 -7.99 12.18 -14.97
N TYR A 178 -7.97 13.50 -14.88
CA TYR A 178 -8.97 14.30 -14.20
C TYR A 178 -9.53 15.37 -15.14
N ILE A 179 -10.81 15.66 -14.99
CA ILE A 179 -11.48 16.72 -15.76
C ILE A 179 -12.60 17.32 -14.90
N THR A 180 -12.88 18.62 -15.06
CA THR A 180 -13.95 19.28 -14.31
C THR A 180 -15.23 19.30 -15.14
N ASP A 181 -16.33 18.80 -14.58
CA ASP A 181 -17.68 18.97 -15.14
C ASP A 181 -18.16 20.41 -14.93
N VAL A 182 -18.37 21.15 -16.01
CA VAL A 182 -18.73 22.57 -16.01
C VAL A 182 -20.12 22.80 -15.38
N SER A 183 -21.01 21.82 -15.40
CA SER A 183 -22.39 21.98 -14.91
C SER A 183 -22.50 22.09 -13.40
N ASN A 184 -21.56 21.47 -12.65
CA ASN A 184 -21.56 21.40 -11.20
C ASN A 184 -20.21 21.77 -10.57
N GLU A 185 -19.22 22.15 -11.38
CA GLU A 185 -17.88 22.52 -10.96
C GLU A 185 -17.13 21.41 -10.16
N THR A 186 -17.43 20.14 -10.45
CA THR A 186 -16.78 19.01 -9.78
C THR A 186 -15.67 18.40 -10.63
N GLU A 187 -14.50 18.17 -10.02
CA GLU A 187 -13.44 17.38 -10.64
C GLU A 187 -13.81 15.90 -10.58
N ILE A 188 -13.72 15.20 -11.70
CA ILE A 188 -14.00 13.77 -11.83
C ILE A 188 -12.75 13.04 -12.36
N GLU A 189 -12.48 11.86 -11.81
CA GLU A 189 -11.44 10.96 -12.32
C GLU A 189 -12.00 10.17 -13.51
N ILE A 190 -11.25 10.14 -14.61
CA ILE A 190 -11.61 9.45 -15.86
C ILE A 190 -10.83 8.14 -15.95
N SER A 191 -11.53 7.04 -16.17
CA SER A 191 -10.99 5.68 -16.11
C SER A 191 -10.03 5.31 -17.25
N SER A 192 -10.02 6.06 -18.35
CA SER A 192 -9.18 5.74 -19.51
C SER A 192 -8.70 6.98 -20.28
N GLU A 193 -7.48 6.89 -20.82
CA GLU A 193 -6.92 7.93 -21.69
C GLU A 193 -7.80 8.20 -22.92
N THR A 194 -8.42 7.17 -23.48
CA THR A 194 -9.30 7.31 -24.65
C THR A 194 -10.51 8.18 -24.31
N GLU A 195 -11.17 7.90 -23.20
CA GLU A 195 -12.31 8.68 -22.71
C GLU A 195 -11.88 10.12 -22.36
N PHE A 196 -10.78 10.28 -21.64
CA PHE A 196 -10.21 11.60 -21.33
C PHE A 196 -9.93 12.41 -22.58
N ASN A 197 -9.31 11.80 -23.61
CA ASN A 197 -9.05 12.45 -24.91
C ASN A 197 -10.31 12.79 -25.70
N LEU A 198 -11.43 12.13 -25.44
CA LEU A 198 -12.73 12.47 -25.98
C LEU A 198 -13.37 13.63 -25.20
N LEU A 199 -13.44 13.53 -23.88
CA LEU A 199 -14.11 14.50 -23.00
C LEU A 199 -13.45 15.88 -23.04
N LYS A 200 -12.12 15.97 -23.07
CA LYS A 200 -11.40 17.25 -23.17
C LYS A 200 -11.69 18.07 -24.44
N LYS A 201 -12.39 17.50 -25.42
CA LYS A 201 -12.85 18.20 -26.63
C LYS A 201 -14.29 18.70 -26.49
N SER A 202 -15.02 18.27 -25.49
CA SER A 202 -16.39 18.73 -25.21
C SER A 202 -16.37 20.06 -24.46
N LYS A 203 -17.41 20.88 -24.69
CA LYS A 203 -17.61 22.13 -23.95
C LYS A 203 -18.22 21.94 -22.56
N ASP A 204 -18.66 20.72 -22.29
CA ASP A 204 -19.28 20.35 -21.01
C ASP A 204 -18.22 20.10 -19.91
N TYR A 205 -16.93 20.07 -20.30
CA TYR A 205 -15.81 19.80 -19.42
C TYR A 205 -14.72 20.87 -19.56
N SER A 206 -14.01 21.15 -18.46
CA SER A 206 -12.89 22.09 -18.38
C SER A 206 -11.72 21.49 -17.58
N ASP A 207 -10.59 22.21 -17.55
CA ASP A 207 -9.42 21.95 -16.72
C ASP A 207 -8.91 20.48 -16.77
N PRO A 208 -8.64 19.94 -17.99
CA PRO A 208 -8.09 18.59 -18.09
C PRO A 208 -6.71 18.53 -17.46
N ARG A 209 -6.52 17.58 -16.53
CA ARG A 209 -5.26 17.36 -15.78
C ARG A 209 -4.87 15.89 -15.82
N GLU A 210 -3.59 15.68 -16.03
CA GLU A 210 -2.96 14.36 -15.94
C GLU A 210 -2.06 14.35 -14.69
N GLU A 211 -2.12 13.27 -13.93
CA GLU A 211 -1.30 13.07 -12.74
C GLU A 211 -0.61 11.71 -12.84
N VAL A 212 0.71 11.71 -12.76
CA VAL A 212 1.51 10.50 -12.74
C VAL A 212 1.73 10.12 -11.29
N THR A 213 1.33 8.89 -10.91
CA THR A 213 1.52 8.39 -9.56
C THR A 213 2.99 8.12 -9.26
N GLU A 214 3.34 8.14 -7.98
CA GLU A 214 4.69 7.75 -7.54
C GLU A 214 4.92 6.26 -7.74
N SER A 215 6.20 5.88 -7.82
CA SER A 215 6.61 4.48 -7.88
C SER A 215 6.25 3.73 -6.59
N LYS A 216 5.68 2.53 -6.72
CA LYS A 216 5.41 1.61 -5.60
C LYS A 216 6.65 0.81 -5.18
N PHE A 217 7.75 0.90 -5.93
CA PHE A 217 8.95 0.12 -5.66
C PHE A 217 9.55 0.38 -4.27
N PRO A 218 9.65 1.63 -3.76
CA PRO A 218 10.12 1.90 -2.40
C PRO A 218 9.23 1.25 -1.34
N GLU A 219 7.92 1.26 -1.53
CA GLU A 219 6.97 0.59 -0.62
C GLU A 219 7.14 -0.93 -0.63
N ILE A 220 7.31 -1.55 -1.80
CA ILE A 220 7.58 -2.99 -1.95
C ILE A 220 8.83 -3.38 -1.17
N VAL A 221 9.92 -2.64 -1.32
CA VAL A 221 11.19 -2.91 -0.61
C VAL A 221 11.03 -2.72 0.90
N LYS A 222 10.32 -1.67 1.31
CA LYS A 222 9.97 -1.44 2.72
C LYS A 222 9.22 -2.63 3.31
N ASN A 223 8.18 -3.12 2.61
CA ASN A 223 7.39 -4.25 3.08
C ASN A 223 8.23 -5.53 3.18
N ILE A 224 9.11 -5.82 2.20
CA ILE A 224 10.06 -6.94 2.27
C ILE A 224 10.91 -6.83 3.53
N ALA A 225 11.48 -5.66 3.80
CA ALA A 225 12.35 -5.45 4.93
C ALA A 225 11.62 -5.55 6.27
N LEU A 226 10.40 -4.99 6.38
CA LEU A 226 9.57 -5.10 7.57
C LEU A 226 9.15 -6.55 7.83
N ILE A 227 8.82 -7.33 6.79
CA ILE A 227 8.50 -8.75 6.93
C ILE A 227 9.74 -9.53 7.40
N TYR A 228 10.91 -9.32 6.80
CA TYR A 228 12.14 -9.95 7.26
C TYR A 228 12.43 -9.63 8.73
N LYS A 229 12.21 -8.38 9.14
CA LYS A 229 12.35 -7.97 10.55
C LYS A 229 11.37 -8.73 11.45
N GLN A 230 10.08 -8.80 11.09
CA GLN A 230 9.07 -9.52 11.87
C GLN A 230 9.39 -11.03 11.97
N LEU A 231 10.06 -11.59 10.96
CA LEU A 231 10.58 -12.95 10.97
C LEU A 231 11.91 -13.08 11.73
N GLY A 232 12.43 -12.00 12.34
CA GLY A 232 13.73 -11.98 13.05
C GLY A 232 14.95 -12.04 12.13
N GLN A 233 14.78 -11.79 10.83
CA GLN A 233 15.83 -11.88 9.81
C GLN A 233 16.40 -10.49 9.48
N ASN A 234 16.95 -9.81 10.48
CA ASN A 234 17.40 -8.41 10.37
C ASN A 234 18.46 -8.20 9.29
N ASP A 235 19.41 -9.13 9.14
CA ASP A 235 20.44 -9.03 8.08
C ASP A 235 19.82 -9.04 6.67
N MET A 236 18.76 -9.83 6.47
CA MET A 236 18.02 -9.88 5.20
C MET A 236 17.23 -8.61 4.96
N ALA A 237 16.69 -8.00 6.01
CA ALA A 237 15.99 -6.73 5.93
C ALA A 237 16.92 -5.61 5.41
N LEU A 238 18.10 -5.47 6.02
CA LEU A 238 19.11 -4.50 5.58
C LEU A 238 19.61 -4.79 4.17
N ALA A 239 19.94 -6.07 3.87
CA ALA A 239 20.42 -6.44 2.54
C ALA A 239 19.39 -6.17 1.42
N ALA A 240 18.10 -6.32 1.70
CA ALA A 240 17.05 -6.01 0.73
C ALA A 240 17.05 -4.51 0.37
N ILE A 241 17.15 -3.63 1.34
CA ILE A 241 17.21 -2.18 1.14
C ILE A 241 18.50 -1.75 0.45
N GLU A 242 19.65 -2.22 0.90
CA GLU A 242 20.93 -1.88 0.28
C GLU A 242 20.97 -2.27 -1.21
N THR A 243 20.41 -3.44 -1.55
CA THR A 243 20.29 -3.88 -2.94
C THR A 243 19.41 -2.93 -3.77
N ALA A 244 18.30 -2.48 -3.21
CA ALA A 244 17.40 -1.55 -3.88
C ALA A 244 18.06 -0.17 -4.07
N ARG A 245 18.74 0.35 -3.03
CA ARG A 245 19.49 1.61 -3.08
C ARG A 245 20.63 1.57 -4.09
N ALA A 246 21.34 0.46 -4.18
CA ALA A 246 22.40 0.30 -5.18
C ALA A 246 21.90 0.44 -6.63
N SER A 247 20.65 0.05 -6.89
CA SER A 247 20.01 0.18 -8.20
C SER A 247 19.39 1.56 -8.44
N ASN A 248 19.03 2.27 -7.37
CA ASN A 248 18.35 3.56 -7.41
C ASN A 248 18.95 4.53 -6.35
N PRO A 249 20.21 5.00 -6.53
CA PRO A 249 20.94 5.75 -5.51
C PRO A 249 20.37 7.14 -5.23
N ASP A 250 19.56 7.67 -6.14
CA ASP A 250 18.94 8.98 -6.03
C ASP A 250 17.50 8.91 -5.52
N ASP A 251 16.97 7.71 -5.26
CA ASP A 251 15.63 7.53 -4.70
C ASP A 251 15.62 7.84 -3.20
N VAL A 252 15.14 9.05 -2.87
CA VAL A 252 15.03 9.52 -1.48
C VAL A 252 14.08 8.64 -0.66
N GLY A 253 13.04 8.07 -1.29
CA GLY A 253 12.13 7.15 -0.64
C GLY A 253 12.83 5.89 -0.11
N LEU A 254 13.80 5.34 -0.85
CA LEU A 254 14.62 4.20 -0.41
C LEU A 254 15.58 4.60 0.73
N ILE A 255 16.14 5.81 0.68
CA ILE A 255 17.00 6.33 1.76
C ILE A 255 16.21 6.47 3.06
N ILE A 256 15.01 7.09 2.99
CA ILE A 256 14.11 7.23 4.14
C ILE A 256 13.67 5.86 4.66
N THR A 257 13.41 4.91 3.75
CA THR A 257 13.04 3.54 4.15
C THR A 257 14.17 2.83 4.89
N ALA A 258 15.41 2.97 4.43
CA ALA A 258 16.59 2.47 5.13
C ALA A 258 16.71 3.10 6.54
N ALA A 259 16.55 4.42 6.61
CA ALA A 259 16.59 5.13 7.88
C ALA A 259 15.53 4.59 8.86
N ASN A 260 14.28 4.43 8.41
CA ASN A 260 13.22 3.90 9.27
C ASN A 260 13.54 2.49 9.80
N ILE A 261 14.21 1.64 9.02
CA ILE A 261 14.62 0.31 9.49
C ILE A 261 15.75 0.42 10.49
N TYR A 262 16.74 1.27 10.26
CA TYR A 262 17.79 1.54 11.26
C TYR A 262 17.18 2.04 12.57
N PHE A 263 16.21 2.95 12.52
CA PHE A 263 15.48 3.41 13.70
C PHE A 263 14.80 2.25 14.45
N GLU A 264 14.10 1.37 13.71
CA GLU A 264 13.44 0.23 14.30
C GLU A 264 14.39 -0.85 14.85
N LEU A 265 15.61 -0.93 14.32
CA LEU A 265 16.68 -1.78 14.84
C LEU A 265 17.44 -1.12 16.01
N ASP A 266 17.03 0.07 16.45
CA ASP A 266 17.69 0.91 17.45
C ASP A 266 19.12 1.35 17.04
N ASP A 267 19.41 1.32 15.72
CA ASP A 267 20.66 1.84 15.14
C ASP A 267 20.52 3.33 14.82
N LYS A 268 20.54 4.15 15.86
CA LYS A 268 20.32 5.60 15.75
C LYS A 268 21.40 6.32 14.94
N GLU A 269 22.63 5.81 14.96
CA GLU A 269 23.72 6.40 14.17
C GLU A 269 23.52 6.16 12.67
N ALA A 270 23.19 4.94 12.26
CA ALA A 270 22.86 4.64 10.86
C ALA A 270 21.62 5.42 10.40
N PHE A 271 20.60 5.58 11.26
CA PHE A 271 19.44 6.43 10.99
C PHE A 271 19.86 7.88 10.68
N LYS A 272 20.70 8.49 11.54
CA LYS A 272 21.17 9.88 11.33
C LYS A 272 21.93 10.06 10.03
N LEU A 273 22.80 9.10 9.70
CA LEU A 273 23.55 9.13 8.44
C LEU A 273 22.60 9.07 7.23
N ALA A 274 21.64 8.17 7.24
CA ALA A 274 20.69 8.04 6.15
C ALA A 274 19.77 9.29 6.03
N MET A 275 19.29 9.84 7.14
CA MET A 275 18.49 11.08 7.12
C MET A 275 19.31 12.29 6.66
N SER A 276 20.60 12.38 7.02
CA SER A 276 21.48 13.43 6.52
C SER A 276 21.67 13.32 5.00
N GLU A 277 21.83 12.11 4.46
CA GLU A 277 21.88 11.87 3.03
C GLU A 277 20.57 12.28 2.34
N ALA A 278 19.41 11.98 2.94
CA ALA A 278 18.10 12.39 2.41
C ALA A 278 17.96 13.93 2.37
N ILE A 279 18.45 14.65 3.39
CA ILE A 279 18.47 16.13 3.43
C ILE A 279 19.36 16.71 2.34
N GLU A 280 20.49 16.10 2.01
CA GLU A 280 21.33 16.59 0.91
C GLU A 280 20.59 16.59 -0.43
N LYS A 281 19.65 15.65 -0.60
CA LYS A 281 18.82 15.53 -1.81
C LYS A 281 17.54 16.36 -1.74
N GLU A 282 16.91 16.44 -0.56
CA GLU A 282 15.68 17.20 -0.32
C GLU A 282 15.85 18.22 0.83
N PRO A 283 16.63 19.29 0.65
CA PRO A 283 16.97 20.23 1.73
C PRO A 283 15.78 21.06 2.25
N ASN A 284 14.66 21.05 1.54
CA ASN A 284 13.44 21.78 1.92
C ASN A 284 12.34 20.86 2.46
N ASN A 285 12.61 19.60 2.76
CA ASN A 285 11.64 18.69 3.33
C ASN A 285 11.62 18.79 4.87
N PRO A 286 10.58 19.42 5.48
CA PRO A 286 10.53 19.66 6.92
C PRO A 286 10.49 18.38 7.76
N ILE A 287 9.95 17.29 7.21
CA ILE A 287 9.80 16.01 7.92
C ILE A 287 11.16 15.39 8.22
N LEU A 288 12.14 15.53 7.32
CA LEU A 288 13.48 14.98 7.51
C LEU A 288 14.17 15.66 8.72
N TYR A 289 14.05 16.97 8.85
CA TYR A 289 14.57 17.72 9.98
C TYR A 289 13.85 17.37 11.28
N TYR A 290 12.52 17.27 11.26
CA TYR A 290 11.74 16.82 12.41
C TYR A 290 12.25 15.46 12.92
N ASN A 291 12.39 14.47 12.03
CA ASN A 291 12.85 13.13 12.39
C ASN A 291 14.28 13.11 12.94
N LEU A 292 15.20 13.92 12.38
CA LEU A 292 16.55 14.10 12.95
C LEU A 292 16.49 14.76 14.32
N GLY A 293 15.60 15.72 14.53
CA GLY A 293 15.38 16.35 15.82
C GLY A 293 14.97 15.34 16.89
N VAL A 294 14.05 14.44 16.56
CA VAL A 294 13.59 13.37 17.47
C VAL A 294 14.76 12.47 17.89
N VAL A 295 15.49 11.92 16.91
CA VAL A 295 16.59 10.97 17.20
C VAL A 295 17.74 11.64 17.89
N SER A 296 18.10 12.89 17.52
CA SER A 296 19.13 13.64 18.22
C SER A 296 18.74 13.93 19.69
N GLY A 297 17.45 14.21 19.95
CA GLY A 297 16.92 14.36 21.31
C GLY A 297 17.05 13.08 22.12
N GLU A 298 16.70 11.92 21.55
CA GLU A 298 16.84 10.62 22.20
C GLU A 298 18.31 10.22 22.48
N LEU A 299 19.25 10.69 21.64
CA LEU A 299 20.70 10.53 21.87
C LEU A 299 21.26 11.53 22.88
N GLY A 300 20.47 12.48 23.40
CA GLY A 300 20.90 13.51 24.31
C GLY A 300 21.67 14.67 23.64
N GLU A 301 21.65 14.74 22.32
CA GLU A 301 22.32 15.80 21.53
C GLU A 301 21.41 17.04 21.43
N LYS A 302 21.17 17.69 22.58
CA LYS A 302 20.15 18.75 22.72
C LYS A 302 20.28 19.90 21.71
N GLU A 303 21.51 20.36 21.46
CA GLU A 303 21.74 21.48 20.53
C GLU A 303 21.44 21.10 19.08
N SER A 304 21.81 19.88 18.68
CA SER A 304 21.46 19.35 17.34
C SER A 304 19.94 19.20 17.19
N ALA A 305 19.28 18.59 18.18
CA ALA A 305 17.83 18.40 18.19
C ALA A 305 17.09 19.74 18.07
N ARG A 306 17.53 20.74 18.82
CA ARG A 306 17.00 22.10 18.78
C ARG A 306 17.10 22.68 17.36
N THR A 307 18.30 22.67 16.79
CA THR A 307 18.55 23.19 15.44
C THR A 307 17.66 22.52 14.40
N TYR A 308 17.45 21.23 14.51
CA TYR A 308 16.61 20.47 13.59
C TYR A 308 15.11 20.79 13.77
N TYR A 309 14.60 20.91 14.99
CA TYR A 309 13.21 21.33 15.22
C TYR A 309 12.96 22.74 14.72
N GLU A 310 13.86 23.69 15.00
CA GLU A 310 13.77 25.06 14.51
C GLU A 310 13.76 25.12 12.97
N LYS A 311 14.59 24.28 12.30
CA LYS A 311 14.61 24.20 10.84
C LYS A 311 13.32 23.57 10.28
N SER A 312 12.78 22.56 10.94
CA SER A 312 11.49 21.98 10.57
C SER A 312 10.36 23.01 10.64
N ILE A 313 10.32 23.82 11.71
CA ILE A 313 9.35 24.92 11.89
C ILE A 313 9.54 26.02 10.83
N GLU A 314 10.79 26.37 10.50
CA GLU A 314 11.09 27.35 9.44
C GLU A 314 10.54 26.92 8.09
N LEU A 315 10.66 25.61 7.76
CA LEU A 315 10.22 25.04 6.47
C LEU A 315 8.71 24.78 6.44
N ASP A 316 8.15 24.34 7.55
CA ASP A 316 6.71 24.11 7.71
C ASP A 316 6.23 24.66 9.05
N PRO A 317 5.79 25.93 9.09
CA PRO A 317 5.26 26.54 10.30
C PRO A 317 3.96 25.90 10.83
N THR A 318 3.36 24.96 10.10
CA THR A 318 2.14 24.25 10.53
C THR A 318 2.41 22.92 11.20
N ASN A 319 3.67 22.49 11.30
CA ASN A 319 4.05 21.23 11.92
C ASN A 319 4.04 21.36 13.47
N GLU A 320 2.88 21.11 14.05
CA GLU A 320 2.64 21.19 15.52
C GLU A 320 3.63 20.34 16.32
N ASN A 321 4.00 19.15 15.85
CA ASN A 321 4.89 18.25 16.54
C ASN A 321 6.31 18.83 16.72
N SER A 322 6.78 19.64 15.79
CA SER A 322 8.08 20.30 15.90
C SER A 322 8.10 21.33 17.04
N TYR A 323 7.01 22.08 17.20
CA TYR A 323 6.87 23.03 18.34
C TYR A 323 6.79 22.30 19.67
N LEU A 324 5.94 21.25 19.75
CA LEU A 324 5.77 20.48 21.00
C LEU A 324 7.09 19.85 21.44
N ASN A 325 7.83 19.23 20.51
CA ASN A 325 9.11 18.60 20.82
C ASN A 325 10.19 19.62 21.17
N LEU A 326 10.20 20.79 20.52
CA LEU A 326 11.11 21.87 20.87
C LEU A 326 10.84 22.40 22.29
N VAL A 327 9.58 22.61 22.66
CA VAL A 327 9.20 23.00 24.03
C VAL A 327 9.58 21.91 25.03
N ALA A 328 9.31 20.64 24.73
CA ALA A 328 9.72 19.53 25.59
C ALA A 328 11.24 19.47 25.78
N LEU A 329 12.01 19.69 24.71
CA LEU A 329 13.48 19.73 24.77
C LEU A 329 13.99 20.88 25.64
N ILE A 330 13.40 22.10 25.55
CA ILE A 330 13.77 23.26 26.36
C ILE A 330 13.45 22.99 27.85
N LEU A 331 12.32 22.37 28.13
CA LEU A 331 11.89 22.04 29.48
C LEU A 331 12.53 20.75 30.04
N ASP A 332 13.34 20.07 29.23
CA ASP A 332 14.07 18.89 29.69
C ASP A 332 15.08 19.29 30.77
N GLY A 333 14.98 18.67 31.94
CA GLY A 333 15.75 19.04 33.15
C GLY A 333 15.04 20.02 34.09
N GLU A 334 13.89 20.62 33.72
CA GLU A 334 13.12 21.50 34.62
C GLU A 334 12.71 20.76 35.90
N GLN A 335 12.33 19.48 35.81
CA GLN A 335 11.99 18.67 36.98
C GLN A 335 13.18 18.50 37.94
N GLU A 336 14.41 18.41 37.44
CA GLU A 336 15.63 18.33 38.28
C GLU A 336 15.86 19.64 39.02
N ILE A 337 15.67 20.78 38.35
CA ILE A 337 15.75 22.10 38.98
C ILE A 337 14.72 22.20 40.11
N VAL A 338 13.49 21.81 39.88
CA VAL A 338 12.42 21.83 40.90
C VAL A 338 12.72 20.91 42.07
N ASN A 339 13.26 19.70 41.80
CA ASN A 339 13.63 18.76 42.84
C ASN A 339 14.79 19.31 43.70
N GLU A 340 15.81 19.94 43.07
CA GLU A 340 16.89 20.58 43.79
C GLU A 340 16.36 21.73 44.65
N MET A 341 15.52 22.62 44.10
CA MET A 341 14.89 23.72 44.87
C MET A 341 14.11 23.21 46.06
N ASN A 342 13.37 22.11 45.94
CA ASN A 342 12.58 21.53 47.02
C ASN A 342 13.42 20.87 48.12
N ASN A 343 14.64 20.47 47.81
CA ASN A 343 15.59 19.82 48.75
C ASN A 343 16.50 20.79 49.45
N LEU A 344 16.53 22.07 49.06
CA LEU A 344 17.37 23.09 49.73
C LEU A 344 16.84 23.41 51.13
N GLY A 345 17.77 23.69 52.03
CA GLY A 345 17.47 24.14 53.38
C GLY A 345 17.20 25.68 53.47
N THR A 346 17.37 26.22 54.66
CA THR A 346 17.16 27.65 54.93
C THR A 346 18.47 28.41 55.21
N SER A 347 19.62 27.82 54.92
CA SER A 347 20.89 28.50 55.09
C SER A 347 21.07 29.65 54.08
N ARG A 348 21.98 30.56 54.33
CA ARG A 348 22.28 31.65 53.40
C ARG A 348 22.75 31.10 52.01
N SER A 349 23.53 30.03 52.03
CA SER A 349 23.95 29.37 50.79
C SER A 349 22.80 28.74 50.04
N ASP A 350 21.86 28.08 50.75
CA ASP A 350 20.69 27.46 50.16
C ASP A 350 19.78 28.50 49.54
N ASN A 351 19.57 29.64 50.21
CA ASN A 351 18.76 30.72 49.65
C ASN A 351 19.38 31.32 48.36
N LEU A 352 20.72 31.51 48.33
CA LEU A 352 21.37 31.94 47.08
C LEU A 352 21.23 30.93 45.97
N ARG A 353 21.38 29.64 46.27
CA ARG A 353 21.20 28.56 45.27
C ARG A 353 19.76 28.49 44.79
N TYR A 354 18.79 28.66 45.68
CA TYR A 354 17.40 28.73 45.33
C TYR A 354 17.07 29.86 44.31
N ASP A 355 17.64 31.06 44.58
CA ASP A 355 17.46 32.22 43.69
C ASP A 355 18.11 31.99 42.31
N GLU A 356 19.28 31.35 42.25
CA GLU A 356 19.93 30.95 40.99
C GLU A 356 19.05 29.97 40.20
N LEU A 357 18.55 28.91 40.85
CA LEU A 357 17.69 27.90 40.21
C LEU A 357 16.38 28.48 39.73
N LYS A 358 15.83 29.43 40.51
CA LYS A 358 14.61 30.14 40.12
C LYS A 358 14.85 30.95 38.85
N ILE A 359 15.95 31.69 38.75
CA ILE A 359 16.32 32.44 37.55
C ILE A 359 16.47 31.49 36.35
N THR A 360 17.20 30.39 36.49
CA THR A 360 17.39 29.39 35.43
C THR A 360 16.04 28.86 34.96
N ARG A 361 15.13 28.51 35.86
CA ARG A 361 13.77 28.03 35.52
C ARG A 361 12.94 29.10 34.80
N GLU A 362 13.04 30.36 35.24
CA GLU A 362 12.34 31.47 34.59
C GLU A 362 12.86 31.72 33.17
N GLU A 363 14.15 31.51 32.91
CA GLU A 363 14.74 31.62 31.57
C GLU A 363 14.22 30.57 30.63
N LEU A 364 14.17 29.29 31.06
CA LEU A 364 13.53 28.21 30.26
C LEU A 364 12.09 28.55 29.92
N TYR A 365 11.33 29.06 30.87
CA TYR A 365 9.92 29.42 30.64
C TYR A 365 9.76 30.59 29.68
N LYS A 366 10.60 31.65 29.81
CA LYS A 366 10.56 32.80 28.89
C LYS A 366 10.90 32.40 27.48
N GLU A 367 11.73 31.41 27.30
CA GLU A 367 12.06 30.84 25.97
C GLU A 367 10.93 30.07 25.38
N CYS A 368 10.14 29.31 26.14
CA CYS A 368 8.99 28.55 25.68
C CYS A 368 7.80 29.45 25.26
N VAL A 369 7.66 30.64 25.86
CA VAL A 369 6.49 31.52 25.64
C VAL A 369 6.23 31.84 24.15
N PRO A 370 7.19 32.33 23.35
CA PRO A 370 6.95 32.63 21.95
C PRO A 370 6.59 31.35 21.15
N ILE A 371 7.28 30.24 21.40
CA ILE A 371 7.07 28.96 20.71
C ILE A 371 5.64 28.45 20.94
N LEU A 372 5.19 28.47 22.19
CA LEU A 372 3.83 28.05 22.54
C LEU A 372 2.76 29.01 21.98
N LYS A 373 3.03 30.31 21.90
CA LYS A 373 2.13 31.28 21.26
C LYS A 373 1.93 30.99 19.78
N ASP A 374 3.02 30.71 19.09
CA ASP A 374 2.99 30.38 17.66
C ASP A 374 2.19 29.08 17.43
N LEU A 375 2.44 28.04 18.24
CA LEU A 375 1.69 26.79 18.19
C LEU A 375 0.17 27.01 18.43
N ILE A 376 -0.18 27.78 19.47
CA ILE A 376 -1.57 28.06 19.80
C ILE A 376 -2.28 28.82 18.67
N ALA A 377 -1.58 29.74 18.00
CA ALA A 377 -2.12 30.47 16.87
C ALA A 377 -2.41 29.58 15.65
N ILE A 378 -1.73 28.44 15.52
CA ILE A 378 -1.92 27.48 14.42
C ILE A 378 -3.08 26.53 14.70
N SER A 379 -3.13 25.91 15.89
CA SER A 379 -3.98 24.75 16.15
C SER A 379 -4.97 24.89 17.31
N ASN A 380 -4.83 25.92 18.15
CA ASN A 380 -5.51 26.02 19.44
C ASN A 380 -5.33 24.75 20.32
N ASP A 381 -4.16 24.15 20.28
CA ASP A 381 -3.86 22.92 21.03
C ASP A 381 -4.08 23.11 22.54
N LYS A 382 -4.92 22.28 23.13
CA LYS A 382 -5.34 22.41 24.54
C LYS A 382 -4.20 22.19 25.52
N GLU A 383 -3.25 21.32 25.20
CA GLU A 383 -2.10 21.03 26.06
C GLU A 383 -1.08 22.17 25.99
N ALA A 384 -0.86 22.75 24.80
CA ALA A 384 -0.05 23.96 24.64
C ALA A 384 -0.63 25.14 25.42
N ILE A 385 -1.97 25.35 25.36
CA ILE A 385 -2.65 26.40 26.13
C ILE A 385 -2.49 26.19 27.63
N LYS A 386 -2.66 24.97 28.14
CA LYS A 386 -2.45 24.63 29.54
C LYS A 386 -1.01 24.85 29.99
N THR A 387 -0.06 24.42 29.14
CA THR A 387 1.38 24.60 29.40
C THR A 387 1.73 26.08 29.49
N LEU A 388 1.27 26.89 28.52
CA LEU A 388 1.51 28.34 28.55
C LEU A 388 0.83 29.03 29.73
N MET A 389 -0.39 28.61 30.08
CA MET A 389 -1.09 29.08 31.27
C MET A 389 -0.29 28.84 32.55
N ASN A 390 0.27 27.62 32.72
CA ASN A 390 1.09 27.26 33.89
C ASN A 390 2.41 28.06 33.92
N ILE A 391 3.03 28.25 32.76
CA ILE A 391 4.24 29.07 32.61
C ILE A 391 3.95 30.51 33.05
N TYR A 392 2.87 31.15 32.58
CA TYR A 392 2.48 32.49 32.98
C TYR A 392 2.19 32.58 34.48
N GLY A 393 1.53 31.56 35.05
CA GLY A 393 1.28 31.48 36.48
C GLY A 393 2.59 31.46 37.28
N THR A 394 3.59 30.71 36.84
CA THR A 394 4.92 30.63 37.52
C THR A 394 5.72 31.93 37.34
N LEU A 395 5.66 32.56 36.18
CA LEU A 395 6.32 33.84 35.89
C LEU A 395 5.63 35.04 36.56
N GLY A 396 4.43 34.84 37.15
CA GLY A 396 3.64 35.91 37.77
C GLY A 396 2.95 36.83 36.77
N ASP A 397 2.84 36.41 35.50
CA ASP A 397 2.06 37.13 34.46
C ASP A 397 0.57 36.78 34.57
N ASN A 398 -0.13 37.53 35.45
CA ASN A 398 -1.55 37.34 35.65
C ASN A 398 -2.39 37.63 34.38
N SER A 399 -1.94 38.53 33.51
CA SER A 399 -2.65 38.89 32.29
C SER A 399 -2.60 37.73 31.28
N GLY A 400 -1.41 37.19 31.02
CA GLY A 400 -1.23 36.03 30.15
C GLY A 400 -1.94 34.78 30.68
N TYR A 401 -1.87 34.55 32.01
CA TYR A 401 -2.61 33.46 32.64
C TYR A 401 -4.13 33.52 32.39
N MET A 402 -4.74 34.70 32.60
CA MET A 402 -6.18 34.87 32.38
C MET A 402 -6.56 34.78 30.91
N GLU A 403 -5.72 35.25 29.99
CA GLU A 403 -5.92 35.08 28.54
C GLU A 403 -5.98 33.58 28.16
N MET A 404 -5.00 32.78 28.57
CA MET A 404 -4.98 31.36 28.30
C MET A 404 -6.13 30.61 28.97
N LYS A 405 -6.48 30.97 30.17
CA LYS A 405 -7.64 30.42 30.86
C LYS A 405 -8.95 30.65 30.09
N ASN A 406 -9.19 31.90 29.66
CA ASN A 406 -10.37 32.22 28.87
C ASN A 406 -10.41 31.46 27.52
N LEU A 407 -9.26 31.33 26.88
CA LEU A 407 -9.15 30.55 25.63
C LEU A 407 -9.47 29.07 25.87
N LEU A 408 -8.96 28.48 26.95
CA LEU A 408 -9.24 27.09 27.32
C LEU A 408 -10.73 26.85 27.62
N ASP A 409 -11.39 27.81 28.32
CA ASP A 409 -12.81 27.76 28.66
C ASP A 409 -13.69 27.84 27.40
N GLN A 410 -13.24 28.53 26.34
CA GLN A 410 -13.95 28.60 25.04
C GLN A 410 -13.86 27.32 24.22
N LEU A 411 -12.88 26.47 24.50
CA LEU A 411 -12.65 25.20 23.78
C LEU A 411 -13.29 23.99 24.48
N GLN A 412 -13.92 24.18 25.62
CA GLN A 412 -14.72 23.16 26.35
C GLN A 412 -16.12 23.09 25.82
#